data_5eb707931c52e5bd4f8c4fb50a42f7b3
#
_entry.id   5eb707931c52e5bd4f8c4fb50a42f7b3
#
_cell.length_a   1.000
_cell.length_b   1.000
_cell.length_c   1.000
_cell.angle_alpha   90.00
_cell.angle_beta   90.00
_cell.angle_gamma   90.00
#
_symmetry.space_group_name_H-M   'P 1'
#
loop_
_entity.id
_entity.type
_entity.pdbx_description
1 polymer ?
#
loop_
_entity_poly.entity_id
_entity_poly.type
_entity_poly.pdbx_seq_one_letter_code
_entity_poly.pdbx_strand_id
1 'polypeptide(L)'
;MPVAFFQQGADMKEAFQRTELMLGGEAMQKLASARVAVFGVGGVGGYVVEGLVRSGVGAIDIIDHDKIDISNVNRQIIATCENVGKYKVDEAEKRIKLINPDCKVTKFKIFYLPETEKEFDFTNYDYIVDAIDTVSGKLALIVNAKKTGTPIISAMGAGNKTDPTAFKVADIYKTSVCPLAKVMRRECKKRKIDKLKVVYSTEEPAEKLGKTENVVKKDPDKPRKDTPASLAFVPSVVGLIIAGEVVKDVVGRR
;
A
#
# COMPACT_ATOMS: atom_id res chain seq x y z
N MET A 1 20.61 21.53 21.17
CA MET A 1 19.44 22.23 20.64
C MET A 1 18.21 21.62 21.27
N PRO A 2 17.30 22.40 21.86
CA PRO A 2 16.16 21.83 22.58
C PRO A 2 15.21 21.14 21.59
N VAL A 3 14.88 19.89 21.91
CA VAL A 3 13.82 19.12 21.26
C VAL A 3 12.53 19.92 21.47
N ALA A 4 11.91 20.35 20.38
CA ALA A 4 10.64 21.06 20.42
C ALA A 4 9.63 20.23 21.22
N PHE A 5 9.11 20.80 22.28
CA PHE A 5 7.99 20.27 23.04
C PHE A 5 6.82 20.07 22.06
N PHE A 6 6.48 18.82 21.79
CA PHE A 6 5.18 18.50 21.23
C PHE A 6 4.13 19.05 22.22
N GLN A 7 3.26 19.93 21.75
CA GLN A 7 2.07 20.28 22.51
C GLN A 7 1.30 18.99 22.78
N GLN A 8 1.40 18.46 23.98
CA GLN A 8 0.49 17.43 24.48
C GLN A 8 -0.91 18.04 24.48
N GLY A 9 -1.81 17.50 23.63
CA GLY A 9 -3.22 17.85 23.67
C GLY A 9 -3.81 18.48 22.40
N ALA A 10 -3.23 18.27 21.20
CA ALA A 10 -3.99 18.55 19.99
C ALA A 10 -5.22 17.61 19.95
N ASP A 11 -6.42 18.18 20.02
CA ASP A 11 -7.65 17.39 19.90
C ASP A 11 -7.70 16.80 18.48
N MET A 12 -7.58 15.47 18.38
CA MET A 12 -7.60 14.79 17.08
C MET A 12 -8.92 15.02 16.32
N LYS A 13 -9.99 15.44 17.00
CA LYS A 13 -11.22 15.89 16.34
C LYS A 13 -10.98 17.13 15.47
N GLU A 14 -10.19 18.08 15.93
CA GLU A 14 -9.83 19.25 15.12
C GLU A 14 -8.99 18.86 13.89
N ALA A 15 -8.07 17.92 14.04
CA ALA A 15 -7.22 17.44 12.95
C ALA A 15 -8.04 16.83 11.81
N PHE A 16 -9.17 16.19 12.11
CA PHE A 16 -10.03 15.53 11.11
C PHE A 16 -11.29 16.32 10.76
N GLN A 17 -11.47 17.55 11.28
CA GLN A 17 -12.67 18.35 11.05
C GLN A 17 -13.02 18.52 9.56
N ARG A 18 -12.03 18.76 8.70
CA ARG A 18 -12.27 18.89 7.26
C ARG A 18 -12.74 17.59 6.60
N THR A 19 -12.26 16.46 7.10
CA THR A 19 -12.70 15.14 6.65
C THR A 19 -14.13 14.90 7.12
N GLU A 20 -14.45 15.26 8.36
CA GLU A 20 -15.80 15.14 8.92
C GLU A 20 -16.82 16.00 8.17
N LEU A 21 -16.46 17.23 7.77
CA LEU A 21 -17.32 18.08 6.94
C LEU A 21 -17.71 17.41 5.61
N MET A 22 -16.81 16.61 5.03
CA MET A 22 -17.07 15.90 3.77
C MET A 22 -17.79 14.57 3.95
N LEU A 23 -17.45 13.81 4.99
CA LEU A 23 -17.93 12.44 5.17
C LEU A 23 -19.08 12.32 6.17
N GLY A 24 -19.15 13.23 7.15
CA GLY A 24 -20.09 13.22 8.28
C GLY A 24 -19.57 12.40 9.47
N GLY A 25 -20.13 12.70 10.67
CA GLY A 25 -19.66 12.10 11.93
C GLY A 25 -19.81 10.58 12.01
N GLU A 26 -20.87 10.01 11.43
CA GLU A 26 -21.04 8.55 11.37
C GLU A 26 -19.92 7.85 10.58
N ALA A 27 -19.52 8.44 9.44
CA ALA A 27 -18.42 7.94 8.65
C ALA A 27 -17.08 8.02 9.41
N MET A 28 -16.86 9.11 10.17
CA MET A 28 -15.66 9.25 11.00
C MET A 28 -15.61 8.19 12.12
N GLN A 29 -16.74 7.83 12.71
CA GLN A 29 -16.82 6.75 13.69
C GLN A 29 -16.47 5.39 13.07
N LYS A 30 -16.97 5.10 11.86
CA LYS A 30 -16.62 3.88 11.12
C LYS A 30 -15.11 3.82 10.83
N LEU A 31 -14.52 4.92 10.38
CA LEU A 31 -13.07 4.98 10.12
C LEU A 31 -12.26 4.81 11.42
N ALA A 32 -12.65 5.47 12.50
CA ALA A 32 -11.97 5.37 13.78
C ALA A 32 -12.04 3.96 14.40
N SER A 33 -13.07 3.17 14.08
CA SER A 33 -13.20 1.78 14.53
C SER A 33 -12.55 0.77 13.57
N ALA A 34 -12.27 1.17 12.33
CA ALA A 34 -11.76 0.27 11.30
C ALA A 34 -10.31 -0.15 11.54
N ARG A 35 -10.02 -1.42 11.22
CA ARG A 35 -8.68 -1.99 11.19
C ARG A 35 -8.32 -2.43 9.77
N VAL A 36 -7.29 -1.81 9.20
CA VAL A 36 -6.84 -2.06 7.83
C VAL A 36 -5.44 -2.68 7.83
N ALA A 37 -5.28 -3.81 7.13
CA ALA A 37 -3.97 -4.42 6.91
C ALA A 37 -3.37 -3.96 5.57
N VAL A 38 -2.15 -3.44 5.59
CA VAL A 38 -1.41 -2.99 4.40
C VAL A 38 -0.19 -3.88 4.20
N PHE A 39 -0.25 -4.73 3.20
CA PHE A 39 0.84 -5.62 2.82
C PHE A 39 1.73 -4.93 1.78
N GLY A 40 2.99 -4.67 2.18
CA GLY A 40 3.98 -3.88 1.44
C GLY A 40 3.91 -2.40 1.79
N VAL A 41 5.00 -1.84 2.35
CA VAL A 41 5.13 -0.43 2.74
C VAL A 41 6.20 0.26 1.87
N GLY A 42 6.10 0.00 0.56
CA GLY A 42 6.97 0.58 -0.46
C GLY A 42 6.42 1.88 -1.06
N GLY A 43 6.71 2.10 -2.36
CA GLY A 43 6.29 3.31 -3.08
C GLY A 43 4.77 3.49 -3.20
N VAL A 44 4.01 2.40 -3.23
CA VAL A 44 2.53 2.43 -3.23
C VAL A 44 2.00 2.38 -1.80
N GLY A 45 2.35 1.31 -1.04
CA GLY A 45 1.77 1.06 0.27
C GLY A 45 2.10 2.15 1.30
N GLY A 46 3.25 2.80 1.22
CA GLY A 46 3.57 3.94 2.08
C GLY A 46 2.57 5.09 1.93
N TYR A 47 2.14 5.40 0.71
CA TYR A 47 1.12 6.43 0.45
C TYR A 47 -0.30 5.94 0.75
N VAL A 48 -0.57 4.62 0.69
CA VAL A 48 -1.82 4.06 1.22
C VAL A 48 -1.90 4.33 2.72
N VAL A 49 -0.87 3.97 3.48
CA VAL A 49 -0.80 4.20 4.93
C VAL A 49 -0.98 5.69 5.24
N GLU A 50 -0.27 6.58 4.54
CA GLU A 50 -0.39 8.03 4.70
C GLU A 50 -1.84 8.50 4.52
N GLY A 51 -2.50 8.08 3.42
CA GLY A 51 -3.88 8.47 3.11
C GLY A 51 -4.88 7.96 4.15
N LEU A 52 -4.74 6.71 4.61
CA LEU A 52 -5.62 6.09 5.61
C LEU A 52 -5.50 6.78 6.97
N VAL A 53 -4.27 7.01 7.43
CA VAL A 53 -4.00 7.68 8.72
C VAL A 53 -4.56 9.10 8.74
N ARG A 54 -4.37 9.85 7.64
CA ARG A 54 -4.90 11.22 7.47
C ARG A 54 -6.42 11.26 7.29
N SER A 55 -7.04 10.12 7.00
CA SER A 55 -8.49 9.98 6.92
C SER A 55 -9.13 9.55 8.26
N GLY A 56 -8.33 9.28 9.29
CA GLY A 56 -8.83 8.94 10.61
C GLY A 56 -9.05 7.44 10.85
N VAL A 57 -8.42 6.55 10.07
CA VAL A 57 -8.46 5.10 10.34
C VAL A 57 -7.83 4.80 11.70
N GLY A 58 -8.56 4.06 12.55
CA GLY A 58 -8.20 3.86 13.94
C GLY A 58 -7.15 2.77 14.20
N ALA A 59 -7.01 1.79 13.30
CA ALA A 59 -6.00 0.75 13.42
C ALA A 59 -5.40 0.36 12.08
N ILE A 60 -4.09 0.26 12.00
CA ILE A 60 -3.36 -0.13 10.78
C ILE A 60 -2.33 -1.19 11.14
N ASP A 61 -2.42 -2.34 10.47
CA ASP A 61 -1.39 -3.34 10.48
C ASP A 61 -0.51 -3.15 9.24
N ILE A 62 0.81 -3.02 9.45
CA ILE A 62 1.78 -2.79 8.39
C ILE A 62 2.73 -3.97 8.27
N ILE A 63 2.79 -4.56 7.08
CA ILE A 63 3.53 -5.79 6.80
C ILE A 63 4.58 -5.53 5.73
N ASP A 64 5.85 -5.56 6.09
CA ASP A 64 7.00 -5.43 5.17
C ASP A 64 8.27 -5.94 5.87
N HIS A 65 9.07 -6.75 5.18
CA HIS A 65 10.29 -7.33 5.74
C HIS A 65 11.55 -6.50 5.44
N ASP A 66 11.43 -5.53 4.52
CA ASP A 66 12.56 -4.79 4.01
C ASP A 66 13.07 -3.73 4.97
N LYS A 67 14.36 -3.43 4.80
CA LYS A 67 14.96 -2.19 5.28
C LYS A 67 14.93 -1.13 4.17
N ILE A 68 15.00 0.13 4.58
CA ILE A 68 15.11 1.26 3.67
C ILE A 68 16.47 1.21 2.99
N ASP A 69 16.46 1.27 1.66
CA ASP A 69 17.63 1.42 0.81
C ASP A 69 17.68 2.83 0.23
N ILE A 70 18.88 3.32 -0.07
CA ILE A 70 19.06 4.67 -0.64
C ILE A 70 18.27 4.84 -1.96
N SER A 71 18.14 3.79 -2.75
CA SER A 71 17.36 3.80 -3.99
C SER A 71 15.83 3.92 -3.76
N ASN A 72 15.36 3.86 -2.53
CA ASN A 72 13.95 4.03 -2.18
C ASN A 72 13.58 5.51 -2.01
N VAL A 73 14.56 6.37 -1.71
CA VAL A 73 14.35 7.79 -1.38
C VAL A 73 13.61 8.55 -2.48
N ASN A 74 13.79 8.15 -3.73
CA ASN A 74 13.16 8.82 -4.86
C ASN A 74 11.63 8.68 -4.92
N ARG A 75 11.01 7.70 -4.18
CA ARG A 75 9.58 7.39 -4.35
C ARG A 75 8.86 6.84 -3.13
N GLN A 76 9.55 6.45 -2.06
CA GLN A 76 8.94 5.92 -0.84
C GLN A 76 8.86 7.01 0.21
N ILE A 77 7.65 7.36 0.65
CA ILE A 77 7.39 8.48 1.57
C ILE A 77 8.09 8.35 2.92
N ILE A 78 8.35 7.11 3.35
CA ILE A 78 9.04 6.80 4.61
C ILE A 78 10.55 6.84 4.48
N ALA A 79 11.09 6.86 3.26
CA ALA A 79 12.52 6.78 3.00
C ALA A 79 13.15 8.17 2.92
N THR A 80 14.16 8.41 3.75
CA THR A 80 15.01 9.60 3.75
C THR A 80 16.47 9.18 3.83
N CYS A 81 17.40 10.09 3.56
CA CYS A 81 18.84 9.79 3.71
C CYS A 81 19.22 9.41 5.15
N GLU A 82 18.47 9.90 6.16
CA GLU A 82 18.76 9.68 7.57
C GLU A 82 18.33 8.30 8.10
N ASN A 83 17.41 7.63 7.40
CA ASN A 83 16.83 6.37 7.88
C ASN A 83 17.18 5.15 7.02
N VAL A 84 18.12 5.29 6.08
CA VAL A 84 18.67 4.14 5.34
C VAL A 84 19.19 3.07 6.29
N GLY A 85 18.84 1.81 6.00
CA GLY A 85 19.18 0.64 6.82
C GLY A 85 18.19 0.31 7.95
N LYS A 86 17.25 1.22 8.29
CA LYS A 86 16.17 0.95 9.26
C LYS A 86 15.03 0.16 8.61
N TYR A 87 14.30 -0.64 9.38
CA TYR A 87 13.13 -1.35 8.87
C TYR A 87 12.04 -0.40 8.43
N LYS A 88 11.44 -0.66 7.27
CA LYS A 88 10.36 0.16 6.70
C LYS A 88 9.18 0.29 7.66
N VAL A 89 8.77 -0.80 8.29
CA VAL A 89 7.63 -0.80 9.22
C VAL A 89 7.91 0.03 10.48
N ASP A 90 9.16 0.12 10.95
CA ASP A 90 9.51 0.93 12.11
C ASP A 90 9.44 2.43 11.79
N GLU A 91 9.89 2.82 10.61
CA GLU A 91 9.82 4.23 10.17
C GLU A 91 8.38 4.63 9.77
N ALA A 92 7.60 3.69 9.23
CA ALA A 92 6.18 3.90 8.96
C ALA A 92 5.40 4.13 10.26
N GLU A 93 5.61 3.31 11.32
CA GLU A 93 4.98 3.53 12.62
C GLU A 93 5.28 4.92 13.19
N LYS A 94 6.57 5.33 13.19
CA LYS A 94 6.94 6.67 13.64
C LYS A 94 6.16 7.76 12.91
N ARG A 95 6.07 7.63 11.57
CA ARG A 95 5.33 8.57 10.74
C ARG A 95 3.84 8.57 11.05
N ILE A 96 3.22 7.40 11.22
CA ILE A 96 1.82 7.26 11.62
C ILE A 96 1.58 8.02 12.94
N LYS A 97 2.43 7.80 13.93
CA LYS A 97 2.28 8.42 15.26
C LYS A 97 2.48 9.92 15.25
N LEU A 98 3.24 10.46 14.30
CA LEU A 98 3.37 11.90 14.09
C LEU A 98 2.12 12.54 13.45
N ILE A 99 1.30 11.75 12.74
CA ILE A 99 0.08 12.22 12.05
C ILE A 99 -1.15 11.99 12.94
N ASN A 100 -1.29 10.78 13.45
CA ASN A 100 -2.39 10.36 14.32
C ASN A 100 -1.83 9.51 15.47
N PRO A 101 -1.54 10.11 16.63
CA PRO A 101 -1.01 9.40 17.79
C PRO A 101 -1.97 8.33 18.32
N ASP A 102 -3.28 8.48 18.11
CA ASP A 102 -4.31 7.55 18.59
C ASP A 102 -4.45 6.31 17.70
N CYS A 103 -3.96 6.34 16.45
CA CYS A 103 -4.00 5.20 15.55
C CYS A 103 -3.22 4.02 16.14
N LYS A 104 -3.88 2.87 16.30
CA LYS A 104 -3.23 1.63 16.75
C LYS A 104 -2.42 1.04 15.60
N VAL A 105 -1.13 0.75 15.85
CA VAL A 105 -0.22 0.21 14.82
C VAL A 105 0.30 -1.14 15.27
N THR A 106 0.14 -2.15 14.40
CA THR A 106 0.80 -3.45 14.55
C THR A 106 1.79 -3.64 13.39
N LYS A 107 3.01 -4.02 13.72
CA LYS A 107 4.11 -4.17 12.75
C LYS A 107 4.47 -5.63 12.56
N PHE A 108 4.63 -6.04 11.31
CA PHE A 108 5.11 -7.37 10.95
C PHE A 108 6.33 -7.24 10.02
N LYS A 109 7.50 -7.67 10.51
CA LYS A 109 8.75 -7.72 9.73
C LYS A 109 8.84 -9.03 8.96
N ILE A 110 7.81 -9.30 8.15
CA ILE A 110 7.59 -10.59 7.50
C ILE A 110 7.50 -10.39 6.00
N PHE A 111 8.16 -11.26 5.24
CA PHE A 111 7.93 -11.41 3.81
C PHE A 111 6.69 -12.27 3.61
N TYR A 112 5.60 -11.68 3.15
CA TYR A 112 4.35 -12.41 2.98
C TYR A 112 4.41 -13.34 1.76
N LEU A 113 4.30 -14.62 2.03
CA LEU A 113 4.25 -15.72 1.06
C LEU A 113 3.20 -16.75 1.52
N PRO A 114 2.85 -17.75 0.68
CA PRO A 114 1.97 -18.84 1.10
C PRO A 114 2.43 -19.55 2.39
N GLU A 115 3.75 -19.63 2.62
CA GLU A 115 4.33 -20.30 3.79
C GLU A 115 4.10 -19.52 5.09
N THR A 116 3.97 -18.18 5.01
CA THR A 116 3.76 -17.30 6.17
C THR A 116 2.29 -16.90 6.36
N GLU A 117 1.37 -17.38 5.52
CA GLU A 117 -0.05 -17.00 5.57
C GLU A 117 -0.71 -17.29 6.93
N LYS A 118 -0.26 -18.34 7.64
CA LYS A 118 -0.82 -18.78 8.93
C LYS A 118 -0.57 -17.78 10.07
N GLU A 119 0.35 -16.84 9.88
CA GLU A 119 0.64 -15.81 10.87
C GLU A 119 -0.43 -14.70 10.90
N PHE A 120 -1.39 -14.75 9.97
CA PHE A 120 -2.40 -13.72 9.81
C PHE A 120 -3.80 -14.31 9.86
N ASP A 121 -4.62 -13.81 10.77
CA ASP A 121 -6.07 -14.05 10.78
C ASP A 121 -6.79 -12.90 10.06
N PHE A 122 -7.22 -13.16 8.84
CA PHE A 122 -7.83 -12.17 7.97
C PHE A 122 -9.22 -11.71 8.47
N THR A 123 -9.85 -12.47 9.36
CA THR A 123 -11.13 -12.07 9.96
C THR A 123 -11.00 -10.89 10.93
N ASN A 124 -9.79 -10.60 11.36
CA ASN A 124 -9.50 -9.45 12.23
C ASN A 124 -9.43 -8.11 11.50
N TYR A 125 -9.57 -8.10 10.15
CA TYR A 125 -9.45 -6.91 9.34
C TYR A 125 -10.76 -6.52 8.67
N ASP A 126 -11.10 -5.24 8.72
CA ASP A 126 -12.21 -4.67 7.96
C ASP A 126 -11.86 -4.51 6.48
N TYR A 127 -10.56 -4.37 6.18
CA TYR A 127 -10.06 -4.23 4.82
C TYR A 127 -8.61 -4.67 4.67
N ILE A 128 -8.27 -5.23 3.52
CA ILE A 128 -6.91 -5.63 3.15
C ILE A 128 -6.44 -4.84 1.93
N VAL A 129 -5.23 -4.30 2.01
CA VAL A 129 -4.54 -3.67 0.88
C VAL A 129 -3.36 -4.52 0.48
N ASP A 130 -3.35 -4.95 -0.77
CA ASP A 130 -2.25 -5.65 -1.41
C ASP A 130 -1.41 -4.67 -2.23
N ALA A 131 -0.27 -4.26 -1.67
CA ALA A 131 0.72 -3.39 -2.30
C ALA A 131 2.10 -4.07 -2.44
N ILE A 132 2.16 -5.41 -2.36
CA ILE A 132 3.39 -6.18 -2.59
C ILE A 132 3.66 -6.38 -4.09
N ASP A 133 4.87 -6.78 -4.45
CA ASP A 133 5.30 -6.94 -5.85
C ASP A 133 5.41 -8.40 -6.32
N THR A 134 5.34 -9.37 -5.39
CA THR A 134 5.44 -10.79 -5.72
C THR A 134 4.10 -11.39 -6.10
N VAL A 135 4.03 -12.06 -7.25
CA VAL A 135 2.79 -12.68 -7.76
C VAL A 135 2.27 -13.77 -6.82
N SER A 136 3.16 -14.61 -6.26
CA SER A 136 2.78 -15.67 -5.32
C SER A 136 2.14 -15.11 -4.05
N GLY A 137 2.76 -14.09 -3.44
CA GLY A 137 2.22 -13.41 -2.28
C GLY A 137 0.88 -12.74 -2.57
N LYS A 138 0.75 -12.00 -3.69
CA LYS A 138 -0.53 -11.41 -4.11
C LYS A 138 -1.64 -12.45 -4.21
N LEU A 139 -1.36 -13.58 -4.83
CA LEU A 139 -2.35 -14.65 -4.99
C LEU A 139 -2.75 -15.27 -3.64
N ALA A 140 -1.80 -15.48 -2.73
CA ALA A 140 -2.09 -15.96 -1.38
C ALA A 140 -2.99 -14.96 -0.63
N LEU A 141 -2.67 -13.65 -0.66
CA LEU A 141 -3.51 -12.59 -0.06
C LEU A 141 -4.94 -12.64 -0.61
N ILE A 142 -5.08 -12.67 -1.92
CA ILE A 142 -6.39 -12.66 -2.58
C ILE A 142 -7.20 -13.91 -2.22
N VAL A 143 -6.59 -15.09 -2.26
CA VAL A 143 -7.26 -16.34 -1.92
C VAL A 143 -7.73 -16.34 -0.45
N ASN A 144 -6.87 -15.90 0.47
CA ASN A 144 -7.21 -15.88 1.90
C ASN A 144 -8.27 -14.81 2.22
N ALA A 145 -8.19 -13.61 1.63
CA ALA A 145 -9.23 -12.61 1.77
C ALA A 145 -10.59 -13.10 1.25
N LYS A 146 -10.60 -13.86 0.15
CA LYS A 146 -11.83 -14.46 -0.38
C LYS A 146 -12.38 -15.57 0.49
N LYS A 147 -11.54 -16.40 1.08
CA LYS A 147 -11.96 -17.46 2.01
C LYS A 147 -12.65 -16.89 3.26
N THR A 148 -12.15 -15.77 3.79
CA THR A 148 -12.69 -15.11 4.99
C THR A 148 -13.81 -14.11 4.68
N GLY A 149 -14.03 -13.77 3.41
CA GLY A 149 -14.97 -12.72 3.01
C GLY A 149 -14.47 -11.30 3.27
N THR A 150 -13.21 -11.13 3.66
CA THR A 150 -12.62 -9.82 3.95
C THR A 150 -12.42 -9.02 2.65
N PRO A 151 -12.88 -7.76 2.58
CA PRO A 151 -12.65 -6.90 1.42
C PRO A 151 -11.17 -6.71 1.13
N ILE A 152 -10.81 -6.74 -0.16
CA ILE A 152 -9.43 -6.55 -0.61
C ILE A 152 -9.35 -5.69 -1.86
N ILE A 153 -8.34 -4.80 -1.92
CA ILE A 153 -7.93 -4.07 -3.12
C ILE A 153 -6.46 -4.36 -3.42
N SER A 154 -6.13 -4.58 -4.69
CA SER A 154 -4.77 -4.92 -5.10
C SER A 154 -4.19 -3.89 -6.06
N ALA A 155 -2.99 -3.40 -5.76
CA ALA A 155 -2.21 -2.57 -6.68
C ALA A 155 -1.64 -3.42 -7.81
N MET A 156 -1.86 -3.01 -9.07
CA MET A 156 -1.17 -3.60 -10.20
C MET A 156 0.17 -2.88 -10.46
N GLY A 157 0.81 -3.10 -11.61
CA GLY A 157 2.13 -2.55 -11.88
C GLY A 157 2.15 -1.03 -11.96
N ALA A 158 2.94 -0.38 -11.09
CA ALA A 158 3.20 1.07 -11.10
C ALA A 158 4.61 1.43 -11.63
N GLY A 159 5.45 0.45 -11.93
CA GLY A 159 6.77 0.67 -12.52
C GLY A 159 6.71 0.88 -14.03
N ASN A 160 7.72 1.57 -14.57
CA ASN A 160 7.83 1.93 -15.99
C ASN A 160 6.61 2.72 -16.49
N LYS A 161 6.15 3.68 -15.68
CA LYS A 161 5.03 4.56 -15.96
C LYS A 161 5.43 6.01 -15.74
N THR A 162 4.84 6.91 -16.52
CA THR A 162 5.13 8.34 -16.50
C THR A 162 3.88 9.18 -16.27
N ASP A 163 2.70 8.65 -16.60
CA ASP A 163 1.43 9.32 -16.45
C ASP A 163 0.65 8.82 -15.22
N PRO A 164 0.61 9.58 -14.12
CA PRO A 164 -0.16 9.22 -12.94
C PRO A 164 -1.69 9.31 -13.17
N THR A 165 -2.14 10.01 -14.21
CA THR A 165 -3.57 10.18 -14.52
C THR A 165 -4.16 8.97 -15.27
N ALA A 166 -3.30 8.11 -15.82
CA ALA A 166 -3.71 6.89 -16.53
C ALA A 166 -4.15 5.75 -15.61
N PHE A 167 -4.09 5.95 -14.27
CA PHE A 167 -4.53 4.92 -13.33
C PHE A 167 -6.04 4.91 -13.15
N LYS A 168 -6.61 3.70 -13.10
CA LYS A 168 -8.04 3.44 -12.95
C LYS A 168 -8.31 2.38 -11.90
N VAL A 169 -9.44 2.54 -11.22
CA VAL A 169 -10.03 1.50 -10.38
C VAL A 169 -10.94 0.63 -11.23
N ALA A 170 -10.77 -0.67 -11.18
CA ALA A 170 -11.58 -1.61 -11.94
C ALA A 170 -11.65 -2.99 -11.28
N ASP A 171 -12.54 -3.83 -11.77
CA ASP A 171 -12.41 -5.28 -11.57
C ASP A 171 -11.24 -5.82 -12.40
N ILE A 172 -10.51 -6.80 -11.86
CA ILE A 172 -9.35 -7.42 -12.53
C ILE A 172 -9.68 -7.89 -13.95
N TYR A 173 -10.89 -8.38 -14.17
CA TYR A 173 -11.34 -8.88 -15.49
C TYR A 173 -11.67 -7.78 -16.50
N LYS A 174 -11.79 -6.52 -16.05
CA LYS A 174 -11.99 -5.33 -16.88
C LYS A 174 -10.69 -4.57 -17.15
N THR A 175 -9.54 -5.09 -16.71
CA THR A 175 -8.25 -4.44 -16.93
C THR A 175 -7.71 -4.71 -18.33
N SER A 176 -6.89 -3.80 -18.85
CA SER A 176 -6.20 -3.90 -20.13
C SER A 176 -4.73 -3.52 -19.98
N VAL A 177 -3.94 -3.63 -21.03
CA VAL A 177 -2.57 -3.08 -21.17
C VAL A 177 -1.57 -3.61 -20.15
N CYS A 178 -1.83 -3.49 -18.84
CA CYS A 178 -0.90 -3.78 -17.77
C CYS A 178 -0.42 -5.25 -17.74
N PRO A 179 0.89 -5.54 -17.88
CA PRO A 179 1.41 -6.91 -17.92
C PRO A 179 1.14 -7.70 -16.62
N LEU A 180 1.28 -7.06 -15.46
CA LEU A 180 0.99 -7.70 -14.17
C LEU A 180 -0.51 -8.05 -14.07
N ALA A 181 -1.40 -7.15 -14.46
CA ALA A 181 -2.84 -7.44 -14.46
C ALA A 181 -3.19 -8.61 -15.39
N LYS A 182 -2.50 -8.76 -16.54
CA LYS A 182 -2.67 -9.90 -17.44
C LYS A 182 -2.32 -11.23 -16.75
N VAL A 183 -1.23 -11.27 -16.00
CA VAL A 183 -0.83 -12.44 -15.22
C VAL A 183 -1.85 -12.71 -14.12
N MET A 184 -2.22 -11.69 -13.35
CA MET A 184 -3.17 -11.82 -12.24
C MET A 184 -4.55 -12.29 -12.71
N ARG A 185 -5.09 -11.78 -13.82
CA ARG A 185 -6.35 -12.28 -14.43
C ARG A 185 -6.33 -13.77 -14.68
N ARG A 186 -5.24 -14.25 -15.33
CA ARG A 186 -5.09 -15.67 -15.63
C ARG A 186 -5.05 -16.52 -14.36
N GLU A 187 -4.29 -16.09 -13.38
CA GLU A 187 -4.10 -16.84 -12.14
C GLU A 187 -5.33 -16.77 -11.22
N CYS A 188 -6.05 -15.65 -11.19
CA CYS A 188 -7.35 -15.53 -10.50
C CYS A 188 -8.40 -16.45 -11.13
N LYS A 189 -8.48 -16.50 -12.47
CA LYS A 189 -9.41 -17.39 -13.19
C LYS A 189 -9.17 -18.87 -12.85
N LYS A 190 -7.90 -19.32 -12.81
CA LYS A 190 -7.56 -20.69 -12.41
C LYS A 190 -8.01 -21.03 -10.98
N ARG A 191 -8.03 -20.04 -10.07
CA ARG A 191 -8.42 -20.18 -8.66
C ARG A 191 -9.91 -19.91 -8.41
N LYS A 192 -10.69 -19.73 -9.47
CA LYS A 192 -12.13 -19.42 -9.40
C LYS A 192 -12.44 -18.16 -8.57
N ILE A 193 -11.54 -17.17 -8.61
CA ILE A 193 -11.79 -15.84 -8.04
C ILE A 193 -12.72 -15.11 -9.02
N ASP A 194 -13.92 -14.80 -8.56
CA ASP A 194 -14.99 -14.21 -9.38
C ASP A 194 -14.78 -12.73 -9.68
N LYS A 195 -14.23 -12.00 -8.72
CA LYS A 195 -13.97 -10.55 -8.81
C LYS A 195 -12.81 -10.14 -7.91
N LEU A 196 -12.11 -9.09 -8.30
CA LEU A 196 -11.04 -8.46 -7.50
C LEU A 196 -10.96 -6.99 -7.87
N LYS A 197 -11.15 -6.09 -6.88
CA LYS A 197 -10.91 -4.66 -7.06
C LYS A 197 -9.42 -4.40 -7.19
N VAL A 198 -9.02 -3.68 -8.25
CA VAL A 198 -7.62 -3.36 -8.52
C VAL A 198 -7.45 -1.91 -8.94
N VAL A 199 -6.24 -1.38 -8.70
CA VAL A 199 -5.78 -0.12 -9.32
C VAL A 199 -4.70 -0.48 -10.34
N TYR A 200 -4.91 -0.08 -11.60
CA TYR A 200 -4.02 -0.40 -12.71
C TYR A 200 -3.88 0.78 -13.67
N SER A 201 -2.79 0.84 -14.42
CA SER A 201 -2.59 1.86 -15.45
C SER A 201 -3.03 1.37 -16.82
N THR A 202 -3.65 2.26 -17.60
CA THR A 202 -3.94 2.08 -19.03
C THR A 202 -2.80 2.54 -19.94
N GLU A 203 -1.73 3.09 -19.36
CA GLU A 203 -0.50 3.46 -20.05
C GLU A 203 0.30 2.21 -20.42
N GLU A 204 0.86 2.13 -21.63
CA GLU A 204 1.87 1.13 -21.99
C GLU A 204 3.15 1.34 -21.15
N PRO A 205 3.89 0.27 -20.80
CA PRO A 205 5.16 0.44 -20.11
C PRO A 205 6.13 1.30 -20.92
N ALA A 206 6.57 2.42 -20.33
CA ALA A 206 7.52 3.31 -20.97
C ALA A 206 8.89 2.64 -21.15
N GLU A 207 9.58 3.00 -22.22
CA GLU A 207 10.96 2.59 -22.46
C GLU A 207 11.88 3.26 -21.43
N LYS A 208 12.87 2.51 -20.96
CA LYS A 208 13.91 3.03 -20.06
C LYS A 208 14.98 3.73 -20.87
N LEU A 209 15.10 5.03 -20.72
CA LEU A 209 16.09 5.84 -21.44
C LEU A 209 17.47 5.76 -20.80
N GLY A 210 17.57 5.47 -19.51
CA GLY A 210 18.82 5.37 -18.76
C GLY A 210 19.36 3.94 -18.70
N LYS A 211 20.70 3.80 -18.78
CA LYS A 211 21.39 2.54 -18.47
C LYS A 211 21.76 2.53 -16.99
N THR A 212 21.27 1.56 -16.24
CA THR A 212 21.61 1.38 -14.82
C THR A 212 22.74 0.36 -14.71
N GLU A 213 23.99 0.81 -14.77
CA GLU A 213 25.13 -0.09 -14.60
C GLU A 213 25.33 -0.53 -13.14
N ASN A 214 24.80 0.22 -12.15
CA ASN A 214 25.12 0.06 -10.73
C ASN A 214 23.95 0.07 -9.74
N VAL A 215 22.69 -0.02 -10.14
CA VAL A 215 21.53 0.16 -9.22
C VAL A 215 21.14 -1.11 -8.44
N VAL A 216 21.68 -2.26 -8.80
CA VAL A 216 21.40 -3.51 -8.08
C VAL A 216 22.68 -4.10 -7.56
N LYS A 217 22.82 -4.23 -6.23
CA LYS A 217 23.83 -5.14 -5.64
C LYS A 217 23.61 -6.50 -6.29
N LYS A 218 24.58 -6.93 -7.08
CA LYS A 218 24.55 -8.22 -7.78
C LYS A 218 24.48 -9.33 -6.73
N ASP A 219 23.33 -10.00 -6.63
CA ASP A 219 23.30 -11.33 -6.07
C ASP A 219 23.72 -12.25 -7.24
N PRO A 220 24.88 -12.86 -7.20
CA PRO A 220 25.39 -13.67 -8.31
C PRO A 220 24.53 -14.89 -8.62
N ASP A 221 23.71 -15.34 -7.67
CA ASP A 221 22.91 -16.57 -7.75
C ASP A 221 21.45 -16.33 -8.19
N LYS A 222 21.06 -15.06 -8.44
CA LYS A 222 19.70 -14.76 -8.90
C LYS A 222 19.69 -14.32 -10.36
N PRO A 223 18.76 -14.86 -11.19
CA PRO A 223 18.59 -14.39 -12.56
C PRO A 223 18.31 -12.87 -12.54
N ARG A 224 18.92 -12.12 -13.48
CA ARG A 224 18.73 -10.69 -13.64
C ARG A 224 17.25 -10.36 -13.82
N LYS A 225 16.58 -9.98 -12.73
CA LYS A 225 15.26 -9.41 -12.82
C LYS A 225 15.43 -7.96 -13.24
N ASP A 226 14.86 -7.58 -14.36
CA ASP A 226 14.88 -6.21 -14.82
C ASP A 226 14.21 -5.30 -13.78
N THR A 227 14.99 -4.38 -13.19
CA THR A 227 14.48 -3.47 -12.15
C THR A 227 13.56 -2.44 -12.79
N PRO A 228 12.27 -2.35 -12.40
CA PRO A 228 11.38 -1.34 -12.95
C PRO A 228 11.86 0.07 -12.62
N ALA A 229 11.85 0.96 -13.62
CA ALA A 229 12.02 2.38 -13.38
C ALA A 229 10.81 2.96 -12.65
N SER A 230 11.00 4.02 -11.87
CA SER A 230 9.92 4.64 -11.12
C SER A 230 10.16 6.12 -10.88
N LEU A 231 9.10 6.90 -10.95
CA LEU A 231 9.05 8.33 -10.64
C LEU A 231 8.26 8.54 -9.34
N ALA A 232 8.59 9.57 -8.58
CA ALA A 232 7.99 9.83 -7.27
C ALA A 232 6.46 9.91 -7.30
N PHE A 233 5.94 10.60 -8.29
CA PHE A 233 4.51 10.94 -8.40
C PHE A 233 3.64 9.81 -9.00
N VAL A 234 4.22 8.73 -9.48
CA VAL A 234 3.46 7.62 -10.08
C VAL A 234 2.97 6.64 -9.01
N PRO A 235 3.83 5.95 -8.24
CA PRO A 235 3.34 5.03 -7.21
C PRO A 235 2.63 5.76 -6.06
N SER A 236 2.97 7.03 -5.79
CA SER A 236 2.29 7.84 -4.78
C SER A 236 0.80 8.06 -5.10
N VAL A 237 0.49 8.41 -6.35
CA VAL A 237 -0.90 8.58 -6.80
C VAL A 237 -1.66 7.26 -6.73
N VAL A 238 -1.05 6.14 -7.11
CA VAL A 238 -1.66 4.80 -6.94
C VAL A 238 -2.02 4.54 -5.48
N GLY A 239 -1.10 4.84 -4.55
CA GLY A 239 -1.34 4.67 -3.11
C GLY A 239 -2.50 5.54 -2.61
N LEU A 240 -2.58 6.80 -3.03
CA LEU A 240 -3.66 7.71 -2.66
C LEU A 240 -5.02 7.30 -3.26
N ILE A 241 -5.05 6.80 -4.50
CA ILE A 241 -6.27 6.24 -5.11
C ILE A 241 -6.76 5.03 -4.28
N ILE A 242 -5.86 4.12 -3.92
CA ILE A 242 -6.20 2.96 -3.08
C ILE A 242 -6.73 3.39 -1.72
N ALA A 243 -6.07 4.33 -1.04
CA ALA A 243 -6.54 4.85 0.23
C ALA A 243 -7.95 5.44 0.13
N GLY A 244 -8.21 6.22 -0.92
CA GLY A 244 -9.54 6.78 -1.20
C GLY A 244 -10.60 5.70 -1.42
N GLU A 245 -10.29 4.63 -2.15
CA GLU A 245 -11.21 3.50 -2.36
C GLU A 245 -11.49 2.73 -1.06
N VAL A 246 -10.46 2.49 -0.22
CA VAL A 246 -10.63 1.86 1.09
C VAL A 246 -11.54 2.70 1.98
N VAL A 247 -11.28 4.02 2.06
CA VAL A 247 -12.13 4.95 2.83
C VAL A 247 -13.58 4.87 2.37
N LYS A 248 -13.84 4.97 1.05
CA LYS A 248 -15.20 4.88 0.49
C LYS A 248 -15.89 3.57 0.85
N ASP A 249 -15.19 2.45 0.72
CA ASP A 249 -15.75 1.13 0.99
C ASP A 249 -16.06 0.96 2.50
N VAL A 250 -15.17 1.39 3.39
CA VAL A 250 -15.36 1.32 4.86
C VAL A 250 -16.56 2.16 5.31
N VAL A 251 -16.73 3.36 4.74
CA VAL A 251 -17.86 4.22 5.10
C VAL A 251 -19.18 3.87 4.37
N GLY A 252 -19.12 2.95 3.38
CA GLY A 252 -20.28 2.55 2.59
C GLY A 252 -20.72 3.57 1.54
N ARG A 253 -19.81 4.46 1.10
CA ARG A 253 -20.04 5.39 -0.03
C ARG A 253 -19.50 4.75 -1.31
N ARG A 254 -20.36 4.66 -2.32
CA ARG A 254 -19.98 4.24 -3.68
C ARG A 254 -19.78 5.43 -4.61
#